data_bf47abaecd9214cd4e0a39821bdeb246
#
_entry.id   bf47abaecd9214cd4e0a39821bdeb246
#
_cell.length_a   1.000
_cell.length_b   1.000
_cell.length_c   1.000
_cell.angle_alpha   90.00
_cell.angle_beta   90.00
_cell.angle_gamma   90.00
#
_symmetry.space_group_name_H-M   'P 1'
#
loop_
_entity.id
_entity.type
_entity.pdbx_description
1 polymer ?
#
loop_
_entity_poly.entity_id
_entity_poly.type
_entity_poly.pdbx_seq_one_letter_code
_entity_poly.pdbx_strand_id
1 'polypeptide(L)'
;LTSVSILQQQEKNASADGVAKLGQSIKVDFTASEALMLPVVTINGVAATLQGKIGDWSASREMVESDVDGYATFSISFSDTSGEVGVDVTESTDDSRVQYCAEGCVAPVEDPLAGEWMLDGEGAAGVGPTAGSMEWWSSTAANGAGPAERACWFDDIFSMSKDGTFK
;
A
#
# COMPACT_ATOMS: atom_id res chain seq x y z
N LEU A 1 10.11 7.15 15.90
CA LEU A 1 10.73 6.29 14.88
C LEU A 1 11.02 7.12 13.62
N THR A 2 12.04 6.74 12.84
CA THR A 2 12.47 7.46 11.63
C THR A 2 12.08 6.73 10.34
N SER A 3 12.01 5.40 10.38
CA SER A 3 11.45 4.60 9.29
C SER A 3 10.76 3.37 9.84
N VAL A 4 9.72 2.94 9.17
CA VAL A 4 8.98 1.70 9.45
C VAL A 4 8.53 1.09 8.13
N SER A 5 8.84 -0.18 7.91
CA SER A 5 8.39 -0.95 6.75
C SER A 5 7.88 -2.31 7.18
N ILE A 6 6.86 -2.83 6.45
CA ILE A 6 6.35 -4.18 6.63
C ILE A 6 6.61 -5.00 5.37
N LEU A 7 7.16 -6.19 5.53
CA LEU A 7 7.67 -7.03 4.45
C LEU A 7 7.19 -8.47 4.61
N GLN A 8 6.91 -9.14 3.48
CA GLN A 8 6.78 -10.58 3.47
C GLN A 8 8.19 -11.19 3.40
N GLN A 9 8.55 -12.00 4.40
CA GLN A 9 9.84 -12.66 4.46
C GLN A 9 9.78 -13.99 3.71
N GLN A 10 10.43 -14.04 2.54
CA GLN A 10 10.80 -15.30 1.88
C GLN A 10 12.28 -15.57 2.10
N GLU A 11 12.68 -16.83 2.07
CA GLU A 11 14.06 -17.26 2.36
C GLU A 11 15.15 -16.60 1.48
N LYS A 12 14.79 -15.93 0.39
CA LYS A 12 15.73 -15.29 -0.55
C LYS A 12 15.44 -13.84 -0.93
N ASN A 13 14.20 -13.34 -0.77
CA ASN A 13 13.85 -11.96 -1.12
C ASN A 13 12.69 -11.49 -0.24
N ALA A 14 12.89 -10.43 0.51
CA ALA A 14 11.79 -9.70 1.14
C ALA A 14 11.05 -8.88 0.07
N SER A 15 9.72 -8.95 0.05
CA SER A 15 8.89 -8.11 -0.82
C SER A 15 8.09 -7.14 0.05
N ALA A 16 8.15 -5.85 -0.29
CA ALA A 16 7.43 -4.81 0.43
C ALA A 16 5.91 -4.88 0.22
N ASP A 17 5.49 -5.27 -0.99
CA ASP A 17 4.07 -5.43 -1.36
C ASP A 17 3.83 -6.89 -1.73
N GLY A 18 3.81 -7.76 -0.73
CA GLY A 18 3.72 -9.20 -0.92
C GLY A 18 2.47 -9.83 -0.36
N VAL A 19 2.28 -11.09 -0.73
CA VAL A 19 1.30 -11.99 -0.12
C VAL A 19 2.04 -13.01 0.74
N ALA A 20 1.73 -13.03 2.02
CA ALA A 20 2.17 -14.07 2.93
C ALA A 20 1.13 -15.20 2.98
N LYS A 21 1.58 -16.44 2.92
CA LYS A 21 0.75 -17.65 3.03
C LYS A 21 0.91 -18.29 4.41
N LEU A 22 0.09 -19.27 4.68
CA LEU A 22 0.23 -20.13 5.87
C LEU A 22 1.66 -20.66 6.00
N GLY A 23 2.27 -20.50 7.17
CA GLY A 23 3.65 -20.90 7.47
C GLY A 23 4.72 -19.93 6.99
N GLN A 24 4.35 -18.85 6.29
CA GLN A 24 5.30 -17.79 5.93
C GLN A 24 5.34 -16.70 7.00
N SER A 25 6.48 -16.02 7.10
CA SER A 25 6.66 -14.96 8.09
C SER A 25 6.42 -13.58 7.50
N ILE A 26 5.76 -12.75 8.28
CA ILE A 26 5.69 -11.31 8.08
C ILE A 26 6.69 -10.66 9.02
N LYS A 27 7.39 -9.64 8.50
CA LYS A 27 8.46 -8.93 9.17
C LYS A 27 8.17 -7.43 9.17
N VAL A 28 8.44 -6.77 10.29
CA VAL A 28 8.40 -5.33 10.44
C VAL A 28 9.80 -4.86 10.78
N ASP A 29 10.40 -4.07 9.89
CA ASP A 29 11.69 -3.41 10.12
C ASP A 29 11.47 -1.94 10.50
N PHE A 30 12.17 -1.46 11.50
CA PHE A 30 12.04 -0.06 11.90
C PHE A 30 13.35 0.48 12.50
N THR A 31 13.53 1.77 12.31
CA THR A 31 14.67 2.51 12.84
C THR A 31 14.22 3.64 13.75
N ALA A 32 15.04 3.99 14.71
CA ALA A 32 14.82 5.10 15.62
C ALA A 32 16.02 6.07 15.58
N SER A 33 15.75 7.35 15.78
CA SER A 33 16.79 8.41 15.86
C SER A 33 17.66 8.31 17.10
N GLU A 34 17.19 7.57 18.10
CA GLU A 34 17.87 7.41 19.39
C GLU A 34 17.72 5.98 19.93
N ALA A 35 18.47 5.66 20.95
CA ALA A 35 18.42 4.35 21.59
C ALA A 35 17.07 4.14 22.29
N LEU A 36 16.42 3.03 21.98
CA LEU A 36 15.18 2.61 22.63
C LEU A 36 15.45 1.58 23.73
N MET A 37 14.58 1.58 24.74
CA MET A 37 14.37 0.38 25.56
C MET A 37 13.77 -0.71 24.67
N LEU A 38 13.76 -1.97 25.14
CA LEU A 38 13.27 -3.09 24.36
C LEU A 38 11.83 -2.81 23.88
N PRO A 39 11.60 -2.59 22.57
CA PRO A 39 10.26 -2.33 22.05
C PRO A 39 9.38 -3.58 22.11
N VAL A 40 8.08 -3.36 22.12
CA VAL A 40 7.09 -4.44 21.98
C VAL A 40 6.44 -4.30 20.61
N VAL A 41 6.48 -5.38 19.83
CA VAL A 41 5.87 -5.40 18.49
C VAL A 41 4.83 -6.51 18.42
N THR A 42 3.67 -6.17 17.89
CA THR A 42 2.64 -7.16 17.54
C THR A 42 2.39 -7.15 16.03
N ILE A 43 2.10 -8.30 15.46
CA ILE A 43 1.64 -8.48 14.07
C ILE A 43 0.32 -9.26 14.14
N ASN A 44 -0.74 -8.71 13.56
CA ASN A 44 -2.12 -9.20 13.69
C ASN A 44 -2.52 -9.42 15.16
N GLY A 45 -2.13 -8.47 16.04
CA GLY A 45 -2.43 -8.51 17.47
C GLY A 45 -1.66 -9.54 18.29
N VAL A 46 -0.76 -10.31 17.69
CA VAL A 46 0.07 -11.33 18.36
C VAL A 46 1.51 -10.85 18.46
N ALA A 47 2.16 -11.10 19.62
CA ALA A 47 3.54 -10.69 19.84
C ALA A 47 4.49 -11.30 18.79
N ALA A 48 5.32 -10.45 18.19
CA ALA A 48 6.33 -10.83 17.23
C ALA A 48 7.68 -11.09 17.90
N THR A 49 8.51 -11.94 17.29
CA THR A 49 9.87 -12.17 17.73
C THR A 49 10.74 -10.98 17.30
N LEU A 50 11.28 -10.26 18.29
CA LEU A 50 12.08 -9.07 18.07
C LEU A 50 13.57 -9.42 17.98
N GLN A 51 14.26 -8.77 17.04
CA GLN A 51 15.71 -8.80 16.86
C GLN A 51 16.22 -7.37 16.62
N GLY A 52 17.49 -7.14 16.88
CA GLY A 52 18.10 -5.83 16.67
C GLY A 52 18.64 -5.21 17.95
N LYS A 53 19.14 -3.99 17.83
CA LYS A 53 19.70 -3.20 18.94
C LYS A 53 19.91 -1.74 18.55
N ILE A 54 19.90 -0.85 19.57
CA ILE A 54 20.33 0.56 19.54
C ILE A 54 19.52 1.45 18.60
N GLY A 55 18.97 1.15 17.59
CA GLY A 55 18.24 2.02 16.66
C GLY A 55 17.70 1.26 15.47
N ASP A 56 18.23 0.06 15.21
CA ASP A 56 17.81 -0.80 14.12
C ASP A 56 17.14 -2.06 14.67
N TRP A 57 15.87 -2.20 14.40
CA TRP A 57 15.02 -3.26 14.92
C TRP A 57 14.28 -3.99 13.81
N SER A 58 14.08 -5.27 14.05
CA SER A 58 13.32 -6.15 13.18
C SER A 58 12.44 -7.06 14.03
N ALA A 59 11.17 -7.11 13.73
CA ALA A 59 10.22 -8.01 14.38
C ALA A 59 9.60 -8.94 13.35
N SER A 60 9.52 -10.23 13.62
CA SER A 60 8.95 -11.21 12.70
C SER A 60 7.97 -12.13 13.39
N ARG A 61 6.95 -12.56 12.64
CA ARG A 61 5.97 -13.55 13.10
C ARG A 61 5.58 -14.46 11.94
N GLU A 62 5.57 -15.76 12.21
CA GLU A 62 5.02 -16.75 11.30
C GLU A 62 3.48 -16.70 11.33
N MET A 63 2.88 -16.73 10.14
CA MET A 63 1.43 -16.73 9.97
C MET A 63 0.87 -18.14 10.15
N VAL A 64 -0.21 -18.24 10.91
CA VAL A 64 -0.84 -19.51 11.29
C VAL A 64 -2.29 -19.55 10.81
N GLU A 65 -2.88 -20.75 10.81
CA GLU A 65 -4.25 -21.01 10.33
C GLU A 65 -5.34 -20.18 11.05
N SER A 66 -5.09 -19.77 12.29
CA SER A 66 -6.01 -18.93 13.06
C SER A 66 -5.95 -17.45 12.70
N ASP A 67 -5.00 -17.02 11.87
CA ASP A 67 -4.95 -15.66 11.36
C ASP A 67 -6.02 -15.43 10.31
N VAL A 68 -6.58 -14.23 10.31
CA VAL A 68 -7.64 -13.84 9.37
C VAL A 68 -7.01 -13.34 8.08
N ASP A 69 -7.52 -13.81 6.93
CA ASP A 69 -7.12 -13.31 5.62
C ASP A 69 -7.37 -11.80 5.51
N GLY A 70 -6.42 -11.09 4.91
CA GLY A 70 -6.48 -9.64 4.74
C GLY A 70 -5.12 -8.96 4.89
N TYR A 71 -5.10 -7.64 4.89
CA TYR A 71 -3.87 -6.89 5.15
C TYR A 71 -3.41 -7.10 6.58
N ALA A 72 -2.14 -7.44 6.73
CA ALA A 72 -1.52 -7.60 8.03
C ALA A 72 -1.44 -6.24 8.75
N THR A 73 -1.85 -6.24 10.00
CA THR A 73 -1.72 -5.09 10.89
C THR A 73 -0.52 -5.27 11.80
N PHE A 74 0.07 -4.17 12.23
CA PHE A 74 1.11 -4.22 13.26
C PHE A 74 0.96 -3.06 14.25
N SER A 75 1.59 -3.20 15.41
CA SER A 75 1.75 -2.13 16.37
C SER A 75 3.14 -2.21 16.99
N ILE A 76 3.82 -1.07 17.09
CA ILE A 76 5.11 -0.90 17.75
C ILE A 76 4.93 0.04 18.93
N SER A 77 5.07 -0.49 20.15
CA SER A 77 5.10 0.29 21.39
C SER A 77 6.54 0.40 21.87
N PHE A 78 6.99 1.59 22.19
CA PHE A 78 8.38 1.85 22.55
C PHE A 78 8.53 2.98 23.58
N SER A 79 9.66 2.98 24.24
CA SER A 79 10.13 4.09 25.07
C SER A 79 11.62 4.33 24.83
N ASP A 80 12.07 5.54 25.10
CA ASP A 80 13.49 5.86 25.09
C ASP A 80 14.20 5.31 26.34
N THR A 81 15.52 5.47 26.38
CA THR A 81 16.36 5.02 27.51
C THR A 81 16.15 5.85 28.77
N SER A 82 15.49 7.02 28.70
CA SER A 82 15.06 7.82 29.85
C SER A 82 13.73 7.38 30.45
N GLY A 83 13.01 6.51 29.76
CA GLY A 83 11.71 5.98 30.15
C GLY A 83 10.52 6.79 29.62
N GLU A 84 10.75 7.73 28.71
CA GLU A 84 9.67 8.46 28.03
C GLU A 84 9.01 7.56 26.99
N VAL A 85 7.69 7.43 27.09
CA VAL A 85 6.88 6.54 26.22
C VAL A 85 6.52 7.27 24.93
N GLY A 86 6.85 6.66 23.79
CA GLY A 86 6.42 7.13 22.47
C GLY A 86 4.97 6.79 22.17
N VAL A 87 4.43 7.44 21.14
CA VAL A 87 3.12 7.07 20.58
C VAL A 87 3.27 5.79 19.78
N ASP A 88 2.33 4.86 19.97
CA ASP A 88 2.32 3.60 19.22
C ASP A 88 2.26 3.86 17.71
N VAL A 89 3.09 3.13 16.96
CA VAL A 89 3.14 3.23 15.49
C VAL A 89 2.47 2.01 14.88
N THR A 90 1.48 2.26 14.03
CA THR A 90 0.64 1.22 13.39
C THR A 90 0.65 1.29 11.87
N GLU A 91 1.39 2.24 11.29
CA GLU A 91 1.49 2.46 9.85
C GLU A 91 2.95 2.47 9.41
N SER A 92 3.22 1.98 8.22
CA SER A 92 4.54 2.07 7.58
C SER A 92 4.81 3.51 7.12
N THR A 93 6.08 3.89 7.04
CA THR A 93 6.49 5.22 6.54
C THR A 93 6.76 5.24 5.03
N ASP A 94 6.73 4.09 4.40
CA ASP A 94 7.02 3.87 2.98
C ASP A 94 5.80 3.27 2.24
N ASP A 95 4.60 3.35 2.85
CA ASP A 95 3.35 2.77 2.34
C ASP A 95 3.40 1.25 2.08
N SER A 96 4.45 0.57 2.55
CA SER A 96 4.57 -0.88 2.43
C SER A 96 3.45 -1.60 3.18
N ARG A 97 2.94 -2.68 2.61
CA ARG A 97 1.89 -3.52 3.19
C ARG A 97 2.02 -4.97 2.72
N VAL A 98 1.58 -5.88 3.54
CA VAL A 98 1.57 -7.31 3.25
C VAL A 98 0.16 -7.84 3.45
N GLN A 99 -0.33 -8.61 2.49
CA GLN A 99 -1.59 -9.34 2.64
C GLN A 99 -1.31 -10.76 3.11
N TYR A 100 -1.99 -11.20 4.15
CA TYR A 100 -2.03 -12.61 4.51
C TYR A 100 -3.18 -13.31 3.81
N CYS A 101 -2.91 -14.50 3.30
CA CYS A 101 -3.88 -15.37 2.66
C CYS A 101 -3.49 -16.82 2.85
N ALA A 102 -4.23 -17.55 3.68
CA ALA A 102 -3.91 -18.91 4.03
C ALA A 102 -3.76 -19.84 2.82
N GLU A 103 -4.69 -19.75 1.87
CA GLU A 103 -4.71 -20.58 0.66
C GLU A 103 -4.07 -19.92 -0.59
N GLY A 104 -3.57 -18.70 -0.43
CA GLY A 104 -2.92 -17.94 -1.50
C GLY A 104 -3.89 -17.10 -2.33
N CYS A 105 -4.00 -15.85 -1.97
CA CYS A 105 -4.59 -14.82 -2.83
C CYS A 105 -3.56 -14.36 -3.88
N VAL A 106 -4.06 -13.74 -4.91
CA VAL A 106 -3.22 -12.91 -5.78
C VAL A 106 -2.85 -11.66 -4.97
N ALA A 107 -1.59 -11.25 -4.99
CA ALA A 107 -1.19 -9.97 -4.41
C ALA A 107 -2.13 -8.87 -4.92
N PRO A 108 -2.52 -7.91 -4.07
CA PRO A 108 -3.29 -6.78 -4.56
C PRO A 108 -2.50 -6.15 -5.69
N VAL A 109 -3.03 -6.25 -6.89
CA VAL A 109 -2.48 -5.48 -8.02
C VAL A 109 -2.80 -4.03 -7.66
N GLU A 110 -1.79 -3.19 -7.48
CA GLU A 110 -2.05 -1.76 -7.44
C GLU A 110 -2.85 -1.41 -8.69
N ASP A 111 -4.05 -0.86 -8.51
CA ASP A 111 -4.86 -0.48 -9.66
C ASP A 111 -4.07 0.56 -10.47
N PRO A 112 -3.62 0.23 -11.69
CA PRO A 112 -2.84 1.15 -12.49
C PRO A 112 -3.61 2.42 -12.85
N LEU A 113 -4.91 2.43 -12.57
CA LEU A 113 -5.79 3.57 -12.75
C LEU A 113 -5.95 4.40 -11.47
N ALA A 114 -5.41 3.96 -10.31
CA ALA A 114 -5.45 4.76 -9.10
C ALA A 114 -4.64 6.06 -9.30
N GLY A 115 -5.26 7.18 -9.05
CA GLY A 115 -4.65 8.50 -9.23
C GLY A 115 -5.66 9.56 -9.62
N GLU A 116 -5.15 10.72 -9.96
CA GLU A 116 -5.92 11.81 -10.52
C GLU A 116 -5.71 11.88 -12.03
N TRP A 117 -6.79 11.98 -12.76
CA TRP A 117 -6.81 11.97 -14.21
C TRP A 117 -7.57 13.17 -14.73
N MET A 118 -7.05 13.79 -15.75
CA MET A 118 -7.71 14.87 -16.47
C MET A 118 -7.67 14.56 -17.97
N LEU A 119 -8.71 14.92 -18.70
CA LEU A 119 -8.68 14.81 -20.15
C LEU A 119 -7.69 15.85 -20.70
N ASP A 120 -6.65 15.39 -21.39
CA ASP A 120 -5.61 16.25 -21.94
C ASP A 120 -5.67 16.26 -23.48
N GLY A 121 -6.27 17.31 -23.99
CA GLY A 121 -6.31 17.58 -25.41
C GLY A 121 -7.42 16.89 -26.20
N GLU A 122 -7.42 17.17 -27.50
CA GLU A 122 -8.40 16.66 -28.45
C GLU A 122 -8.21 15.16 -28.65
N GLY A 123 -9.30 14.41 -28.59
CA GLY A 123 -9.27 12.96 -28.71
C GLY A 123 -8.95 12.21 -27.43
N ALA A 124 -8.84 12.90 -26.28
CA ALA A 124 -8.55 12.27 -24.99
C ALA A 124 -9.65 11.30 -24.51
N ALA A 125 -10.89 11.46 -24.97
CA ALA A 125 -11.98 10.53 -24.71
C ALA A 125 -12.59 10.02 -26.01
N GLY A 126 -12.95 8.75 -26.02
CA GLY A 126 -13.57 8.13 -27.20
C GLY A 126 -14.29 6.84 -26.87
N VAL A 127 -15.11 6.37 -27.80
CA VAL A 127 -15.85 5.12 -27.72
C VAL A 127 -15.62 4.31 -29.00
N GLY A 128 -15.39 3.03 -28.85
CA GLY A 128 -15.19 2.11 -29.95
C GLY A 128 -15.38 0.65 -29.54
N PRO A 129 -15.23 -0.30 -30.49
CA PRO A 129 -15.50 -1.72 -30.23
C PRO A 129 -14.43 -2.41 -29.36
N THR A 130 -13.31 -1.79 -29.12
CA THR A 130 -12.21 -2.33 -28.30
C THR A 130 -11.61 -1.24 -27.42
N ALA A 131 -10.93 -1.63 -26.34
CA ALA A 131 -10.24 -0.70 -25.45
C ALA A 131 -9.25 0.18 -26.25
N GLY A 132 -9.29 1.50 -26.02
CA GLY A 132 -8.48 2.49 -26.72
C GLY A 132 -8.96 2.84 -28.12
N SER A 133 -10.05 2.24 -28.61
CA SER A 133 -10.64 2.60 -29.89
C SER A 133 -11.52 3.87 -29.77
N MET A 134 -11.43 4.71 -30.78
CA MET A 134 -12.25 5.91 -30.96
C MET A 134 -13.12 5.83 -32.21
N GLU A 135 -13.35 4.63 -32.70
CA GLU A 135 -13.98 4.37 -34.00
C GLU A 135 -15.41 4.89 -34.11
N TRP A 136 -16.18 4.80 -33.01
CA TRP A 136 -17.59 5.23 -33.00
C TRP A 136 -17.75 6.70 -32.62
N TRP A 137 -16.91 7.19 -31.74
CA TRP A 137 -16.92 8.59 -31.28
C TRP A 137 -15.60 8.93 -30.60
N SER A 138 -15.20 10.19 -30.69
CA SER A 138 -14.05 10.75 -29.94
C SER A 138 -14.30 12.22 -29.53
N SER A 139 -13.63 12.68 -28.51
CA SER A 139 -13.70 14.08 -28.02
C SER A 139 -12.92 15.01 -28.95
N THR A 140 -13.37 15.20 -30.17
CA THR A 140 -12.76 16.06 -31.18
C THR A 140 -13.66 17.22 -31.55
N ALA A 141 -13.09 18.31 -32.06
CA ALA A 141 -13.85 19.46 -32.59
C ALA A 141 -14.78 19.04 -33.72
N ALA A 142 -14.38 18.06 -34.55
CA ALA A 142 -15.20 17.53 -35.63
C ALA A 142 -16.51 16.87 -35.13
N ASN A 143 -16.51 16.37 -33.89
CA ASN A 143 -17.68 15.78 -33.23
C ASN A 143 -18.42 16.78 -32.30
N GLY A 144 -18.02 18.06 -32.30
CA GLY A 144 -18.57 19.08 -31.39
C GLY A 144 -18.32 18.78 -29.92
N ALA A 145 -17.21 18.13 -29.62
CA ALA A 145 -16.84 17.68 -28.29
C ALA A 145 -15.34 17.87 -27.98
N GLY A 146 -14.66 18.70 -28.77
CA GLY A 146 -13.27 19.07 -28.51
C GLY A 146 -13.12 20.08 -27.35
N PRO A 147 -11.89 20.43 -26.99
CA PRO A 147 -11.61 21.33 -25.85
C PRO A 147 -12.29 22.69 -25.94
N ALA A 148 -12.49 23.22 -27.15
CA ALA A 148 -13.15 24.48 -27.35
C ALA A 148 -14.68 24.44 -27.18
N GLU A 149 -15.30 23.31 -27.56
CA GLU A 149 -16.75 23.11 -27.53
C GLU A 149 -17.21 22.57 -26.16
N ARG A 150 -16.31 21.87 -25.46
CA ARG A 150 -16.60 21.21 -24.19
C ARG A 150 -15.52 21.46 -23.15
N ALA A 151 -15.16 22.70 -22.98
CA ALA A 151 -14.09 23.12 -22.04
C ALA A 151 -14.31 22.57 -20.62
N CYS A 152 -15.56 22.45 -20.16
CA CYS A 152 -15.89 21.88 -18.85
C CYS A 152 -15.54 20.39 -18.67
N TRP A 153 -15.23 19.66 -19.74
CA TRP A 153 -14.77 18.27 -19.63
C TRP A 153 -13.25 18.18 -19.43
N PHE A 154 -12.54 19.21 -19.83
CA PHE A 154 -11.09 19.25 -19.86
C PHE A 154 -10.49 19.96 -18.63
N ASP A 155 -11.31 20.53 -17.77
CA ASP A 155 -10.93 21.10 -16.47
C ASP A 155 -11.39 20.25 -15.27
N ASP A 156 -12.16 19.18 -15.53
CA ASP A 156 -12.55 18.24 -14.50
C ASP A 156 -11.39 17.29 -14.14
N ILE A 157 -11.22 17.06 -12.86
CA ILE A 157 -10.29 16.08 -12.32
C ILE A 157 -11.09 14.87 -11.88
N PHE A 158 -10.74 13.73 -12.46
CA PHE A 158 -11.30 12.42 -12.07
C PHE A 158 -10.32 11.74 -11.14
N SER A 159 -10.75 11.36 -9.95
CA SER A 159 -9.90 10.61 -9.04
C SER A 159 -10.39 9.18 -8.88
N MET A 160 -9.46 8.23 -8.97
CA MET A 160 -9.69 6.83 -8.74
C MET A 160 -8.87 6.38 -7.54
N SER A 161 -9.53 5.89 -6.52
CA SER A 161 -8.88 5.40 -5.32
C SER A 161 -8.36 3.98 -5.53
N LYS A 162 -7.37 3.56 -4.73
CA LYS A 162 -6.79 2.20 -4.77
C LYS A 162 -7.82 1.09 -4.51
N ASP A 163 -8.96 1.40 -3.93
CA ASP A 163 -10.09 0.47 -3.71
C ASP A 163 -11.08 0.40 -4.89
N GLY A 164 -10.77 1.08 -6.01
CA GLY A 164 -11.64 1.17 -7.18
C GLY A 164 -12.78 2.19 -7.06
N THR A 165 -12.80 3.01 -6.02
CA THR A 165 -13.81 4.08 -5.90
C THR A 165 -13.49 5.22 -6.85
N PHE A 166 -14.46 5.60 -7.67
CA PHE A 166 -14.38 6.71 -8.61
C PHE A 166 -15.13 7.94 -8.07
N LYS A 167 -14.52 9.11 -8.21
CA LYS A 167 -15.10 10.41 -7.84
C LYS A 167 -14.92 11.42 -8.95
#